data_6aa25d68dcebc4179ae07d4e9a8a6077
#
_entry.id   6aa25d68dcebc4179ae07d4e9a8a6077
#
_cell.length_a   1.000
_cell.length_b   1.000
_cell.length_c   1.000
_cell.angle_alpha   90.00
_cell.angle_beta   90.00
_cell.angle_gamma   90.00
#
_symmetry.space_group_name_H-M   'P 1'
#
loop_
_entity.id
_entity.type
_entity.pdbx_description
1 polymer ?
#
loop_
_entity_poly.entity_id
_entity_poly.type
_entity_poly.pdbx_seq_one_letter_code
_entity_poly.pdbx_strand_id
1 'polypeptide(L)'
;MMTPGDGQQLTRAMFANTYRYVPRPKPEVFRITKNNHNILQGVDTTGSHLDAPQIRMLDDWCTQNADRYWTRKGGPLAARSDGGADVIIVDDPQMPMLVNIAKHHDPTRPVIFRSHIQVRADLADTPGTSTAGVWSWIWNHIQACDVFVSHPVPDFVPANVPSEKVGYLPATTDWLDGLNKPLADWDSQFYMHEFSLSILSSGFPFRLAFPARPYIVQIARFDPAKGIPTVLAAYAELRRTHLSDMDPSTIPQLVIAGHGAIDDPDATPIYNQTMTLIQEEYKDFEKDIVVMRVGPTDQILNTLLSNAHVALQLSTREGFEVKVSEALHHGVPVIATNRGGIPLQVQHGRNGFLVNSEDHSAVARYLNYLIRDDEGYRRMAEAAETGVSDEVSTVGNALSWLYLADTLAKGGKVRPERRWINDMAREEAGVEYVVGEETVLPRALHLTR
;
A
#
# COMPACT_ATOMS: atom_id res chain seq x y z
N MET A 1 7.27 -26.27 -24.39
CA MET A 1 5.94 -25.61 -24.32
C MET A 1 5.20 -26.23 -23.13
N MET A 2 5.01 -25.46 -22.06
CA MET A 2 4.14 -25.91 -20.95
C MET A 2 2.69 -25.88 -21.40
N THR A 3 1.92 -26.90 -21.10
CA THR A 3 0.49 -26.89 -21.37
C THR A 3 -0.24 -26.00 -20.34
N PRO A 4 -1.40 -25.41 -20.67
CA PRO A 4 -2.17 -24.61 -19.73
C PRO A 4 -2.52 -25.32 -18.39
N GLY A 5 -2.51 -26.67 -18.39
CA GLY A 5 -2.72 -27.49 -17.19
C GLY A 5 -1.53 -27.53 -16.25
N ASP A 6 -0.31 -27.43 -16.77
CA ASP A 6 0.92 -27.54 -15.96
C ASP A 6 1.12 -26.30 -15.10
N GLY A 7 0.80 -25.11 -15.64
CA GLY A 7 0.84 -23.85 -14.88
C GLY A 7 -0.17 -23.82 -13.72
N GLN A 8 -1.38 -24.33 -13.93
CA GLN A 8 -2.40 -24.40 -12.86
C GLN A 8 -2.06 -25.40 -11.76
N GLN A 9 -1.40 -26.51 -12.10
CA GLN A 9 -0.94 -27.46 -11.08
C GLN A 9 0.24 -26.95 -10.28
N LEU A 10 1.21 -26.25 -10.92
CA LEU A 10 2.31 -25.59 -10.21
C LEU A 10 1.79 -24.48 -9.28
N THR A 11 0.89 -23.63 -9.76
CA THR A 11 0.29 -22.56 -8.95
C THR A 11 -0.49 -23.12 -7.78
N ARG A 12 -1.31 -24.17 -7.99
CA ARG A 12 -2.04 -24.84 -6.90
C ARG A 12 -1.11 -25.53 -5.90
N ALA A 13 -0.02 -26.13 -6.33
CA ALA A 13 0.97 -26.75 -5.45
C ALA A 13 1.74 -25.70 -4.62
N MET A 14 2.12 -24.58 -5.24
CA MET A 14 2.76 -23.44 -4.53
C MET A 14 1.81 -22.81 -3.52
N PHE A 15 0.56 -22.48 -3.91
CA PHE A 15 -0.43 -21.95 -2.98
C PHE A 15 -0.83 -22.94 -1.89
N ALA A 16 -1.02 -24.21 -2.19
CA ALA A 16 -1.35 -25.23 -1.18
C ALA A 16 -0.22 -25.41 -0.16
N ASN A 17 1.04 -25.31 -0.57
CA ASN A 17 2.17 -25.39 0.35
C ASN A 17 2.36 -24.09 1.15
N THR A 18 2.20 -22.90 0.55
CA THR A 18 2.38 -21.63 1.21
C THR A 18 1.29 -21.37 2.26
N TYR A 19 0.02 -21.55 1.92
CA TYR A 19 -1.10 -21.30 2.85
C TYR A 19 -1.26 -22.33 3.96
N ARG A 20 -0.85 -23.58 3.75
CA ARG A 20 -0.91 -24.62 4.79
C ARG A 20 0.14 -24.47 5.88
N TYR A 21 1.21 -23.71 5.65
CA TYR A 21 2.40 -23.70 6.51
C TYR A 21 2.85 -22.30 6.94
N VAL A 22 2.04 -21.25 6.73
CA VAL A 22 2.29 -19.96 7.38
C VAL A 22 1.64 -20.01 8.76
N PRO A 23 2.43 -20.17 9.83
CA PRO A 23 1.87 -20.14 11.17
C PRO A 23 1.34 -18.73 11.45
N ARG A 24 0.15 -18.65 12.04
CA ARG A 24 -0.32 -17.36 12.57
C ARG A 24 0.68 -16.90 13.63
N PRO A 25 1.21 -15.68 13.54
CA PRO A 25 2.11 -15.17 14.57
C PRO A 25 1.39 -15.14 15.92
N LYS A 26 2.12 -15.42 16.98
CA LYS A 26 1.62 -15.19 18.33
C LYS A 26 1.27 -13.71 18.46
N PRO A 27 0.23 -13.34 19.22
CA PRO A 27 -0.16 -11.93 19.38
C PRO A 27 0.99 -11.01 19.77
N GLU A 28 1.93 -11.49 20.61
CA GLU A 28 3.11 -10.73 21.02
C GLU A 28 4.07 -10.48 19.84
N VAL A 29 4.31 -11.49 18.99
CA VAL A 29 5.15 -11.35 17.79
C VAL A 29 4.53 -10.35 16.84
N PHE A 30 3.22 -10.46 16.58
CA PHE A 30 2.52 -9.52 15.72
C PHE A 30 2.59 -8.08 16.24
N ARG A 31 2.41 -7.88 17.54
CA ARG A 31 2.53 -6.56 18.18
C ARG A 31 3.93 -5.97 18.02
N ILE A 32 4.99 -6.78 18.19
CA ILE A 32 6.37 -6.31 18.00
C ILE A 32 6.61 -5.93 16.53
N THR A 33 6.17 -6.76 15.58
CA THR A 33 6.34 -6.45 14.15
C THR A 33 5.60 -5.18 13.74
N LYS A 34 4.35 -4.98 14.24
CA LYS A 34 3.59 -3.76 13.99
C LYS A 34 4.26 -2.53 14.60
N ASN A 35 4.80 -2.67 15.82
CA ASN A 35 5.53 -1.58 16.47
C ASN A 35 6.81 -1.22 15.69
N ASN A 36 7.58 -2.22 15.25
CA ASN A 36 8.74 -2.00 14.40
C ASN A 36 8.37 -1.29 13.08
N HIS A 37 7.23 -1.63 12.49
CA HIS A 37 6.70 -0.95 11.32
C HIS A 37 6.46 0.55 11.61
N ASN A 38 5.78 0.87 12.70
CA ASN A 38 5.50 2.25 13.11
C ASN A 38 6.80 3.03 13.41
N ILE A 39 7.79 2.39 14.04
CA ILE A 39 9.11 2.97 14.30
C ILE A 39 9.85 3.26 12.99
N LEU A 40 9.86 2.32 12.04
CA LEU A 40 10.52 2.49 10.74
C LEU A 40 9.89 3.62 9.93
N GLN A 41 8.58 3.81 10.02
CA GLN A 41 7.87 4.91 9.38
C GLN A 41 7.99 6.25 10.15
N GLY A 42 8.49 6.24 11.37
CA GLY A 42 8.58 7.42 12.22
C GLY A 42 7.20 7.96 12.67
N VAL A 43 6.22 7.08 12.86
CA VAL A 43 4.87 7.41 13.38
C VAL A 43 4.64 6.87 14.80
N ASP A 44 5.63 6.20 15.40
CA ASP A 44 5.54 5.78 16.78
C ASP A 44 5.52 6.99 17.73
N THR A 45 4.43 7.11 18.49
CA THR A 45 4.23 8.16 19.50
C THR A 45 4.55 7.68 20.91
N THR A 46 4.86 6.40 21.08
CA THR A 46 5.05 5.79 22.42
C THR A 46 6.48 5.84 22.92
N GLY A 47 7.45 6.24 22.05
CA GLY A 47 8.87 6.19 22.36
C GLY A 47 9.40 4.77 22.47
N SER A 48 8.72 3.82 21.86
CA SER A 48 9.10 2.41 21.89
C SER A 48 10.43 2.18 21.21
N HIS A 49 11.12 1.13 21.63
CA HIS A 49 12.36 0.66 21.02
C HIS A 49 12.37 -0.86 20.98
N LEU A 50 13.10 -1.42 20.03
CA LEU A 50 13.27 -2.87 19.91
C LEU A 50 14.35 -3.32 20.91
N ASP A 51 13.94 -4.01 21.96
CA ASP A 51 14.85 -4.50 23.00
C ASP A 51 15.35 -5.93 22.74
N ALA A 52 16.38 -6.36 23.50
CA ALA A 52 16.99 -7.67 23.34
C ALA A 52 16.05 -8.86 23.59
N PRO A 53 15.08 -8.84 24.53
CA PRO A 53 14.04 -9.86 24.63
C PRO A 53 13.13 -9.95 23.40
N GLN A 54 12.71 -8.83 22.85
CA GLN A 54 11.88 -8.77 21.65
C GLN A 54 12.62 -9.27 20.41
N ILE A 55 13.90 -8.89 20.25
CA ILE A 55 14.78 -9.41 19.19
C ILE A 55 14.83 -10.95 19.27
N ARG A 56 15.13 -11.49 20.44
CA ARG A 56 15.16 -12.96 20.62
C ARG A 56 13.83 -13.61 20.28
N MET A 57 12.71 -13.01 20.67
CA MET A 57 11.38 -13.53 20.37
C MET A 57 11.11 -13.59 18.87
N LEU A 58 11.48 -12.56 18.12
CA LEU A 58 11.34 -12.50 16.66
C LEU A 58 12.24 -13.55 15.98
N ASP A 59 13.53 -13.58 16.37
CA ASP A 59 14.52 -14.48 15.80
C ASP A 59 14.17 -15.95 16.07
N ASP A 60 13.80 -16.29 17.30
CA ASP A 60 13.38 -17.64 17.70
C ASP A 60 12.10 -18.07 16.98
N TRP A 61 11.11 -17.17 16.90
CA TRP A 61 9.87 -17.49 16.22
C TRP A 61 10.08 -17.75 14.73
N CYS A 62 10.86 -16.93 14.06
CA CYS A 62 11.18 -17.09 12.64
C CYS A 62 11.98 -18.37 12.39
N THR A 63 13.04 -18.61 13.18
CA THR A 63 13.89 -19.80 13.04
C THR A 63 13.11 -21.08 13.28
N GLN A 64 12.32 -21.16 14.36
CA GLN A 64 11.51 -22.33 14.66
C GLN A 64 10.50 -22.65 13.55
N ASN A 65 9.88 -21.65 12.95
CA ASN A 65 8.97 -21.86 11.85
C ASN A 65 9.69 -22.25 10.55
N ALA A 66 10.81 -21.61 10.25
CA ALA A 66 11.64 -21.99 9.11
C ALA A 66 12.08 -23.47 9.22
N ASP A 67 12.60 -23.88 10.37
CA ASP A 67 13.03 -25.27 10.62
C ASP A 67 11.87 -26.25 10.53
N ARG A 68 10.70 -25.86 11.01
CA ARG A 68 9.54 -26.72 11.00
C ARG A 68 8.95 -26.93 9.61
N TYR A 69 8.95 -25.92 8.76
CA TYR A 69 8.17 -25.90 7.54
C TYR A 69 8.97 -25.74 6.26
N TRP A 70 10.08 -25.01 6.26
CA TRP A 70 10.69 -24.53 5.04
C TRP A 70 12.10 -25.04 4.75
N THR A 71 12.88 -25.43 5.76
CA THR A 71 14.28 -25.91 5.61
C THR A 71 14.39 -27.40 5.38
N ARG A 72 13.32 -28.14 5.54
CA ARG A 72 13.29 -29.61 5.33
C ARG A 72 13.45 -29.93 3.86
N LYS A 73 13.93 -31.15 3.56
CA LYS A 73 14.07 -31.66 2.18
C LYS A 73 12.78 -31.44 1.38
N GLY A 74 12.88 -30.78 0.22
CA GLY A 74 11.79 -30.34 -0.62
C GLY A 74 11.08 -29.06 -0.15
N GLY A 75 11.50 -28.45 0.97
CA GLY A 75 11.00 -27.15 1.39
C GLY A 75 11.72 -26.01 0.66
N PRO A 76 11.13 -24.82 0.54
CA PRO A 76 11.69 -23.75 -0.27
C PRO A 76 13.06 -23.25 0.21
N LEU A 77 13.35 -23.33 1.51
CA LEU A 77 14.65 -22.92 2.09
C LEU A 77 15.67 -24.06 2.21
N ALA A 78 15.30 -25.32 1.89
CA ALA A 78 16.26 -26.39 1.79
C ALA A 78 17.36 -26.06 0.76
N ALA A 79 18.51 -26.74 0.82
CA ALA A 79 19.51 -26.64 -0.24
C ALA A 79 18.87 -27.00 -1.61
N ARG A 80 19.30 -26.37 -2.71
CA ARG A 80 18.78 -26.69 -4.06
C ARG A 80 18.98 -28.17 -4.40
N SER A 81 20.08 -28.77 -3.97
CA SER A 81 20.33 -30.23 -4.09
C SER A 81 19.28 -31.10 -3.39
N ASP A 82 18.60 -30.56 -2.38
CA ASP A 82 17.54 -31.21 -1.63
C ASP A 82 16.13 -30.80 -2.04
N GLY A 83 16.00 -30.13 -3.20
CA GLY A 83 14.74 -29.69 -3.78
C GLY A 83 14.27 -28.32 -3.28
N GLY A 84 15.19 -27.50 -2.74
CA GLY A 84 14.92 -26.10 -2.40
C GLY A 84 14.71 -25.22 -3.63
N ALA A 85 14.17 -24.02 -3.41
CA ALA A 85 13.92 -23.05 -4.48
C ALA A 85 15.23 -22.49 -5.06
N ASP A 86 15.23 -22.14 -6.35
CA ASP A 86 16.37 -21.55 -7.03
C ASP A 86 16.63 -20.09 -6.60
N VAL A 87 15.55 -19.34 -6.36
CA VAL A 87 15.59 -17.94 -5.91
C VAL A 87 14.62 -17.77 -4.75
N ILE A 88 15.01 -17.03 -3.73
CA ILE A 88 14.16 -16.67 -2.59
C ILE A 88 13.85 -15.19 -2.66
N ILE A 89 12.58 -14.84 -2.49
CA ILE A 89 12.13 -13.46 -2.28
C ILE A 89 11.64 -13.35 -0.84
N VAL A 90 12.30 -12.49 -0.05
CA VAL A 90 11.86 -12.13 1.30
C VAL A 90 11.19 -10.77 1.20
N ASP A 91 9.87 -10.78 1.30
CA ASP A 91 9.06 -9.56 1.20
C ASP A 91 8.74 -9.03 2.59
N ASP A 92 8.94 -7.75 2.77
CA ASP A 92 8.69 -6.98 3.99
C ASP A 92 9.74 -7.20 5.13
N PRO A 93 9.95 -6.18 5.97
CA PRO A 93 10.94 -6.20 7.06
C PRO A 93 10.52 -7.04 8.28
N GLN A 94 9.39 -7.75 8.23
CA GLN A 94 8.88 -8.49 9.38
C GLN A 94 9.67 -9.76 9.70
N MET A 95 10.23 -10.41 8.69
CA MET A 95 11.00 -11.66 8.83
C MET A 95 12.36 -11.59 8.12
N PRO A 96 13.21 -10.60 8.44
CA PRO A 96 14.47 -10.40 7.73
C PRO A 96 15.44 -11.57 7.90
N MET A 97 15.34 -12.36 8.99
CA MET A 97 16.18 -13.54 9.26
C MET A 97 16.09 -14.60 8.17
N LEU A 98 15.00 -14.64 7.39
CA LEU A 98 14.86 -15.61 6.31
C LEU A 98 15.97 -15.46 5.26
N VAL A 99 16.55 -14.27 5.10
CA VAL A 99 17.71 -14.06 4.21
C VAL A 99 18.92 -14.85 4.71
N ASN A 100 19.27 -14.72 5.98
CA ASN A 100 20.40 -15.46 6.58
C ASN A 100 20.14 -16.96 6.59
N ILE A 101 18.91 -17.40 6.91
CA ILE A 101 18.53 -18.82 6.89
C ILE A 101 18.68 -19.38 5.47
N ALA A 102 18.18 -18.66 4.45
CA ALA A 102 18.31 -19.07 3.06
C ALA A 102 19.76 -19.21 2.61
N LYS A 103 20.63 -18.26 3.01
CA LYS A 103 22.07 -18.30 2.71
C LYS A 103 22.82 -19.34 3.51
N HIS A 104 22.37 -19.67 4.71
CA HIS A 104 22.99 -20.73 5.53
C HIS A 104 22.80 -22.12 4.88
N HIS A 105 21.60 -22.40 4.36
CA HIS A 105 21.29 -23.70 3.73
C HIS A 105 21.88 -23.82 2.32
N ASP A 106 22.00 -22.73 1.59
CA ASP A 106 22.64 -22.68 0.27
C ASP A 106 23.31 -21.30 0.06
N PRO A 107 24.61 -21.15 0.37
CA PRO A 107 25.31 -19.88 0.29
C PRO A 107 25.34 -19.24 -1.11
N THR A 108 25.18 -20.06 -2.15
CA THR A 108 25.23 -19.61 -3.55
C THR A 108 23.85 -19.27 -4.12
N ARG A 109 22.78 -19.60 -3.39
CA ARG A 109 21.41 -19.31 -3.82
C ARG A 109 21.13 -17.82 -3.77
N PRO A 110 20.60 -17.23 -4.85
CA PRO A 110 20.19 -15.84 -4.87
C PRO A 110 19.04 -15.56 -3.92
N VAL A 111 19.11 -14.43 -3.21
CA VAL A 111 18.06 -13.94 -2.32
C VAL A 111 17.77 -12.48 -2.63
N ILE A 112 16.52 -12.17 -2.92
CA ILE A 112 16.00 -10.82 -3.10
C ILE A 112 15.34 -10.41 -1.79
N PHE A 113 15.67 -9.24 -1.26
CA PHE A 113 14.94 -8.62 -0.17
C PHE A 113 14.13 -7.44 -0.72
N ARG A 114 12.82 -7.44 -0.46
CA ARG A 114 11.93 -6.33 -0.81
C ARG A 114 11.55 -5.52 0.41
N SER A 115 11.91 -4.23 0.41
CA SER A 115 11.46 -3.26 1.38
C SER A 115 10.10 -2.71 0.94
N HIS A 116 9.04 -3.19 1.57
CA HIS A 116 7.64 -2.92 1.17
C HIS A 116 7.02 -1.70 1.85
N ILE A 117 7.71 -1.09 2.81
CA ILE A 117 7.21 0.05 3.58
C ILE A 117 8.07 1.30 3.36
N GLN A 118 7.55 2.44 3.79
CA GLN A 118 8.38 3.62 3.99
C GLN A 118 9.36 3.35 5.14
N VAL A 119 10.65 3.33 4.84
CA VAL A 119 11.69 3.44 5.87
C VAL A 119 12.15 4.89 5.93
N ARG A 120 12.12 5.50 7.11
CA ARG A 120 12.71 6.82 7.37
C ARG A 120 14.23 6.70 7.39
N ALA A 121 14.83 6.70 6.19
CA ALA A 121 16.29 6.55 6.06
C ALA A 121 17.04 7.62 6.85
N ASP A 122 16.54 8.84 6.90
CA ASP A 122 17.09 9.92 7.71
C ASP A 122 17.17 9.59 9.21
N LEU A 123 16.17 8.89 9.74
CA LEU A 123 16.18 8.42 11.14
C LEU A 123 17.00 7.13 11.28
N ALA A 124 16.92 6.22 10.30
CA ALA A 124 17.71 4.98 10.29
C ALA A 124 19.22 5.25 10.27
N ASP A 125 19.62 6.31 9.58
CA ASP A 125 21.03 6.75 9.48
C ASP A 125 21.46 7.65 10.67
N THR A 126 20.54 8.00 11.57
CA THR A 126 20.84 8.83 12.76
C THR A 126 21.03 7.95 13.99
N PRO A 127 22.28 7.80 14.49
CA PRO A 127 22.57 6.97 15.65
C PRO A 127 21.74 7.38 16.90
N GLY A 128 21.28 6.37 17.65
CA GLY A 128 20.53 6.58 18.90
C GLY A 128 19.01 6.76 18.72
N THR A 129 18.51 6.81 17.49
CA THR A 129 17.06 6.78 17.25
C THR A 129 16.52 5.35 17.35
N SER A 130 15.25 5.21 17.73
CA SER A 130 14.58 3.90 17.71
C SER A 130 14.57 3.29 16.30
N THR A 131 14.43 4.12 15.27
CA THR A 131 14.48 3.70 13.86
C THR A 131 15.84 3.09 13.50
N ALA A 132 16.95 3.72 13.91
CA ALA A 132 18.29 3.18 13.72
C ALA A 132 18.49 1.84 14.43
N GLY A 133 17.89 1.67 15.62
CA GLY A 133 17.91 0.40 16.36
C GLY A 133 17.20 -0.73 15.60
N VAL A 134 15.97 -0.50 15.14
CA VAL A 134 15.20 -1.47 14.35
C VAL A 134 15.89 -1.75 13.02
N TRP A 135 16.36 -0.70 12.33
CA TRP A 135 17.06 -0.88 11.05
C TRP A 135 18.38 -1.66 11.19
N SER A 136 19.16 -1.41 12.23
CA SER A 136 20.38 -2.19 12.52
C SER A 136 20.08 -3.68 12.67
N TRP A 137 19.01 -4.04 13.39
CA TRP A 137 18.58 -5.42 13.52
C TRP A 137 18.20 -6.02 12.17
N ILE A 138 17.38 -5.31 11.36
CA ILE A 138 17.02 -5.76 10.02
C ILE A 138 18.28 -5.94 9.16
N TRP A 139 19.15 -4.93 9.11
CA TRP A 139 20.34 -4.95 8.26
C TRP A 139 21.28 -6.10 8.58
N ASN A 140 21.46 -6.42 9.86
CA ASN A 140 22.26 -7.57 10.28
C ASN A 140 21.77 -8.89 9.67
N HIS A 141 20.49 -8.99 9.36
CA HIS A 141 19.92 -10.18 8.75
C HIS A 141 19.93 -10.15 7.22
N ILE A 142 19.75 -8.98 6.61
CA ILE A 142 19.52 -8.89 5.15
C ILE A 142 20.74 -8.49 4.33
N GLN A 143 21.85 -8.06 4.94
CA GLN A 143 23.03 -7.57 4.21
C GLN A 143 23.60 -8.57 3.19
N ALA A 144 23.34 -9.88 3.37
CA ALA A 144 23.72 -10.94 2.45
C ALA A 144 22.78 -11.12 1.26
N CYS A 145 21.68 -10.35 1.13
CA CYS A 145 20.83 -10.40 -0.05
C CYS A 145 21.60 -9.98 -1.32
N ASP A 146 21.23 -10.54 -2.45
CA ASP A 146 21.86 -10.22 -3.74
C ASP A 146 21.25 -8.97 -4.36
N VAL A 147 19.95 -8.77 -4.20
CA VAL A 147 19.20 -7.60 -4.67
C VAL A 147 18.33 -7.06 -3.53
N PHE A 148 18.34 -5.74 -3.37
CA PHE A 148 17.49 -4.99 -2.46
C PHE A 148 16.48 -4.20 -3.29
N VAL A 149 15.20 -4.61 -3.26
CA VAL A 149 14.13 -3.93 -3.98
C VAL A 149 13.41 -2.97 -3.04
N SER A 150 13.30 -1.70 -3.45
CA SER A 150 12.57 -0.65 -2.73
C SER A 150 11.51 -0.02 -3.62
N HIS A 151 10.52 0.64 -3.01
CA HIS A 151 9.70 1.60 -3.76
C HIS A 151 10.60 2.65 -4.43
N PRO A 152 10.16 3.23 -5.58
CA PRO A 152 10.99 4.18 -6.31
C PRO A 152 11.03 5.58 -5.64
N VAL A 153 11.39 5.58 -4.37
CA VAL A 153 11.57 6.75 -3.52
C VAL A 153 12.97 6.64 -2.89
N PRO A 154 13.96 7.39 -3.39
CA PRO A 154 15.34 7.30 -2.93
C PRO A 154 15.51 7.47 -1.41
N ASP A 155 14.70 8.32 -0.80
CA ASP A 155 14.73 8.63 0.63
C ASP A 155 14.27 7.46 1.53
N PHE A 156 13.82 6.33 0.94
CA PHE A 156 13.45 5.13 1.69
C PHE A 156 14.60 4.15 1.86
N VAL A 157 15.75 4.42 1.23
CA VAL A 157 16.89 3.51 1.25
C VAL A 157 17.98 4.07 2.17
N PRO A 158 18.21 3.48 3.36
CA PRO A 158 19.29 3.89 4.26
C PRO A 158 20.67 3.84 3.61
N ALA A 159 21.56 4.71 4.05
CA ALA A 159 22.85 4.96 3.42
C ALA A 159 23.79 3.74 3.44
N ASN A 160 23.61 2.82 4.40
CA ASN A 160 24.42 1.61 4.51
C ASN A 160 24.04 0.51 3.50
N VAL A 161 22.94 0.65 2.74
CA VAL A 161 22.58 -0.29 1.68
C VAL A 161 23.43 0.00 0.44
N PRO A 162 24.27 -0.95 -0.02
CA PRO A 162 25.12 -0.74 -1.19
C PRO A 162 24.31 -0.40 -2.45
N SER A 163 24.68 0.68 -3.13
CA SER A 163 23.93 1.20 -4.29
C SER A 163 23.80 0.18 -5.42
N GLU A 164 24.80 -0.66 -5.61
CA GLU A 164 24.80 -1.71 -6.63
C GLU A 164 23.73 -2.78 -6.40
N LYS A 165 23.22 -2.94 -5.17
CA LYS A 165 22.14 -3.88 -4.85
C LYS A 165 20.75 -3.27 -4.96
N VAL A 166 20.64 -1.94 -4.94
CA VAL A 166 19.35 -1.25 -4.88
C VAL A 166 18.69 -1.19 -6.25
N GLY A 167 17.50 -1.76 -6.34
CA GLY A 167 16.60 -1.60 -7.49
C GLY A 167 15.26 -1.02 -7.07
N TYR A 168 14.66 -0.21 -7.93
CA TYR A 168 13.36 0.41 -7.68
C TYR A 168 12.26 -0.35 -8.41
N LEU A 169 11.18 -0.64 -7.67
CA LEU A 169 9.99 -1.28 -8.22
C LEU A 169 8.75 -0.77 -7.49
N PRO A 170 7.73 -0.24 -8.19
CA PRO A 170 6.51 0.25 -7.56
C PRO A 170 5.71 -0.92 -6.97
N ALA A 171 4.82 -0.62 -6.02
CA ALA A 171 3.78 -1.56 -5.63
C ALA A 171 2.75 -1.69 -6.74
N THR A 172 2.01 -2.80 -6.72
CA THR A 172 1.03 -3.14 -7.75
C THR A 172 -0.32 -3.50 -7.17
N THR A 173 -1.33 -3.34 -7.99
CA THR A 173 -2.67 -3.86 -7.78
C THR A 173 -3.12 -4.63 -9.04
N ASP A 174 -4.12 -5.48 -8.90
CA ASP A 174 -4.63 -6.27 -10.03
C ASP A 174 -5.90 -5.64 -10.59
N TRP A 175 -5.87 -5.24 -11.86
CA TRP A 175 -7.03 -4.64 -12.53
C TRP A 175 -8.18 -5.62 -12.78
N LEU A 176 -7.92 -6.93 -12.65
CA LEU A 176 -8.87 -7.99 -12.94
C LEU A 176 -9.47 -8.65 -11.69
N ASP A 177 -9.04 -8.24 -10.52
CA ASP A 177 -9.54 -8.76 -9.25
C ASP A 177 -10.85 -8.09 -8.80
N GLY A 178 -11.38 -8.52 -7.65
CA GLY A 178 -12.62 -7.98 -7.09
C GLY A 178 -12.56 -6.51 -6.71
N LEU A 179 -11.35 -5.95 -6.45
CA LEU A 179 -11.15 -4.56 -6.05
C LEU A 179 -11.25 -3.59 -7.23
N ASN A 180 -10.87 -4.03 -8.44
CA ASN A 180 -10.60 -3.10 -9.54
C ASN A 180 -11.34 -3.41 -10.83
N LYS A 181 -11.80 -4.65 -11.05
CA LYS A 181 -12.52 -4.98 -12.28
C LYS A 181 -13.78 -4.14 -12.43
N PRO A 182 -14.14 -3.73 -13.64
CA PRO A 182 -15.41 -3.03 -13.87
C PRO A 182 -16.59 -3.86 -13.37
N LEU A 183 -17.48 -3.23 -12.61
CA LEU A 183 -18.73 -3.83 -12.16
C LEU A 183 -19.86 -3.40 -13.10
N ALA A 184 -20.78 -4.32 -13.41
CA ALA A 184 -22.02 -3.95 -14.06
C ALA A 184 -22.89 -3.11 -13.11
N ASP A 185 -23.75 -2.26 -13.66
CA ASP A 185 -24.58 -1.34 -12.87
C ASP A 185 -25.37 -2.06 -11.77
N TRP A 186 -25.92 -3.22 -12.08
CA TRP A 186 -26.70 -3.99 -11.10
C TRP A 186 -25.83 -4.61 -10.00
N ASP A 187 -24.59 -5.01 -10.29
CA ASP A 187 -23.61 -5.47 -9.30
C ASP A 187 -23.22 -4.31 -8.37
N SER A 188 -22.93 -3.15 -8.96
CA SER A 188 -22.59 -1.95 -8.22
C SER A 188 -23.74 -1.53 -7.28
N GLN A 189 -24.98 -1.55 -7.76
CA GLN A 189 -26.16 -1.27 -6.94
C GLN A 189 -26.35 -2.29 -5.82
N PHE A 190 -26.12 -3.57 -6.11
CA PHE A 190 -26.21 -4.63 -5.11
C PHE A 190 -25.19 -4.44 -3.99
N TYR A 191 -23.91 -4.23 -4.32
CA TYR A 191 -22.86 -4.04 -3.30
C TYR A 191 -23.00 -2.72 -2.54
N MET A 192 -23.53 -1.67 -3.17
CA MET A 192 -23.88 -0.43 -2.46
C MET A 192 -25.03 -0.66 -1.48
N HIS A 193 -26.00 -1.50 -1.83
CA HIS A 193 -27.08 -1.92 -0.92
C HIS A 193 -26.53 -2.72 0.25
N GLU A 194 -25.64 -3.69 0.01
CA GLU A 194 -24.96 -4.47 1.05
C GLU A 194 -24.15 -3.58 2.01
N PHE A 195 -23.46 -2.57 1.47
CA PHE A 195 -22.79 -1.57 2.29
C PHE A 195 -23.78 -0.79 3.16
N SER A 196 -24.91 -0.37 2.59
CA SER A 196 -25.95 0.34 3.32
C SER A 196 -26.58 -0.53 4.42
N LEU A 197 -26.77 -1.83 4.19
CA LEU A 197 -27.21 -2.79 5.21
C LEU A 197 -26.17 -2.97 6.31
N SER A 198 -24.88 -2.97 5.95
CA SER A 198 -23.79 -3.03 6.91
C SER A 198 -23.75 -1.82 7.85
N ILE A 199 -24.01 -0.62 7.31
CA ILE A 199 -24.18 0.60 8.13
C ILE A 199 -25.30 0.42 9.16
N LEU A 200 -26.47 -0.05 8.71
CA LEU A 200 -27.62 -0.27 9.59
C LEU A 200 -27.35 -1.32 10.66
N SER A 201 -26.75 -2.45 10.28
CA SER A 201 -26.48 -3.56 11.18
C SER A 201 -25.40 -3.23 12.21
N SER A 202 -24.49 -2.30 11.91
CA SER A 202 -23.48 -1.82 12.85
C SER A 202 -24.05 -0.91 13.95
N GLY A 203 -25.32 -0.52 13.85
CA GLY A 203 -25.96 0.45 14.75
C GLY A 203 -25.54 1.89 14.47
N PHE A 204 -24.88 2.16 13.35
CA PHE A 204 -24.51 3.52 12.96
C PHE A 204 -25.80 4.32 12.66
N PRO A 205 -25.97 5.51 13.25
CA PRO A 205 -27.28 6.19 13.22
C PRO A 205 -27.62 6.87 11.90
N PHE A 206 -26.62 7.05 11.01
CA PHE A 206 -26.76 7.81 9.77
C PHE A 206 -26.58 6.93 8.55
N ARG A 207 -27.08 7.38 7.39
CA ARG A 207 -27.09 6.62 6.15
C ARG A 207 -26.35 7.37 5.05
N LEU A 208 -25.75 6.62 4.14
CA LEU A 208 -25.31 7.15 2.86
C LEU A 208 -26.53 7.33 1.95
N ALA A 209 -26.72 8.53 1.44
CA ALA A 209 -27.86 8.88 0.59
C ALA A 209 -27.58 8.65 -0.90
N PHE A 210 -26.66 7.79 -1.24
CA PHE A 210 -26.34 7.42 -2.63
C PHE A 210 -27.53 6.62 -3.28
N PRO A 211 -27.87 6.83 -4.55
CA PRO A 211 -27.26 7.76 -5.51
C PRO A 211 -27.82 9.20 -5.49
N ALA A 212 -28.77 9.51 -4.61
CA ALA A 212 -29.41 10.82 -4.56
C ALA A 212 -28.41 11.96 -4.21
N ARG A 213 -27.35 11.63 -3.48
CA ARG A 213 -26.26 12.56 -3.16
C ARG A 213 -24.91 11.92 -3.52
N PRO A 214 -23.96 12.68 -4.12
CA PRO A 214 -22.59 12.22 -4.28
C PRO A 214 -21.89 12.08 -2.92
N TYR A 215 -20.75 11.44 -2.90
CA TYR A 215 -19.92 11.36 -1.71
C TYR A 215 -18.43 11.46 -2.03
N ILE A 216 -17.69 11.94 -1.04
CA ILE A 216 -16.23 11.96 -0.99
C ILE A 216 -15.82 10.73 -0.18
N VAL A 217 -14.80 10.01 -0.59
CA VAL A 217 -14.37 8.79 0.10
C VAL A 217 -12.90 8.82 0.50
N GLN A 218 -12.57 8.32 1.68
CA GLN A 218 -11.23 7.84 2.01
C GLN A 218 -11.32 6.36 2.38
N ILE A 219 -10.69 5.50 1.57
CA ILE A 219 -10.55 4.07 1.86
C ILE A 219 -9.14 3.83 2.38
N ALA A 220 -9.03 3.56 3.67
CA ALA A 220 -7.74 3.31 4.33
C ALA A 220 -7.95 2.49 5.61
N ARG A 221 -6.90 1.78 6.06
CA ARG A 221 -6.92 1.20 7.41
C ARG A 221 -7.08 2.29 8.46
N PHE A 222 -7.67 1.97 9.60
CA PHE A 222 -7.66 2.86 10.77
C PHE A 222 -6.27 2.82 11.42
N ASP A 223 -5.39 3.67 10.91
CA ASP A 223 -3.95 3.71 11.22
C ASP A 223 -3.53 5.16 11.45
N PRO A 224 -2.65 5.46 12.41
CA PRO A 224 -2.22 6.84 12.72
C PRO A 224 -1.65 7.59 11.51
N ALA A 225 -1.04 6.88 10.57
CA ALA A 225 -0.43 7.48 9.39
C ALA A 225 -1.45 7.93 8.31
N LYS A 226 -2.73 7.55 8.43
CA LYS A 226 -3.72 7.75 7.35
C LYS A 226 -4.42 9.12 7.36
N GLY A 227 -4.05 10.02 8.27
CA GLY A 227 -4.47 11.42 8.25
C GLY A 227 -5.97 11.66 8.41
N ILE A 228 -6.72 10.76 9.06
CA ILE A 228 -8.17 10.89 9.25
C ILE A 228 -8.57 12.23 9.91
N PRO A 229 -7.85 12.76 10.90
CA PRO A 229 -8.17 14.08 11.45
C PRO A 229 -8.14 15.19 10.40
N THR A 230 -7.19 15.15 9.45
CA THR A 230 -7.10 16.11 8.34
C THR A 230 -8.30 15.98 7.38
N VAL A 231 -8.78 14.75 7.13
CA VAL A 231 -9.98 14.51 6.32
C VAL A 231 -11.19 15.18 6.95
N LEU A 232 -11.39 14.98 8.26
CA LEU A 232 -12.52 15.58 8.99
C LEU A 232 -12.44 17.11 9.01
N ALA A 233 -11.25 17.66 9.29
CA ALA A 233 -11.03 19.11 9.29
C ALA A 233 -11.29 19.74 7.91
N ALA A 234 -10.81 19.07 6.84
CA ALA A 234 -11.04 19.53 5.47
C ALA A 234 -12.53 19.51 5.10
N TYR A 235 -13.25 18.45 5.46
CA TYR A 235 -14.68 18.36 5.22
C TYR A 235 -15.47 19.43 6.00
N ALA A 236 -15.10 19.66 7.25
CA ALA A 236 -15.73 20.71 8.05
C ALA A 236 -15.49 22.11 7.49
N GLU A 237 -14.26 22.43 7.06
CA GLU A 237 -13.94 23.70 6.41
C GLU A 237 -14.69 23.85 5.07
N LEU A 238 -14.73 22.81 4.26
CA LEU A 238 -15.51 22.79 3.01
C LEU A 238 -16.97 23.17 3.27
N ARG A 239 -17.61 22.54 4.28
CA ARG A 239 -19.01 22.78 4.65
C ARG A 239 -19.26 24.19 5.21
N ARG A 240 -18.39 24.64 6.11
CA ARG A 240 -18.56 25.92 6.81
C ARG A 240 -18.24 27.12 5.94
N THR A 241 -17.24 26.98 5.07
CA THR A 241 -16.64 28.14 4.36
C THR A 241 -16.99 28.15 2.87
N HIS A 242 -16.86 27.01 2.20
CA HIS A 242 -16.93 26.98 0.74
C HIS A 242 -18.29 26.60 0.18
N LEU A 243 -19.09 25.83 0.89
CA LEU A 243 -20.39 25.32 0.44
C LEU A 243 -21.56 25.80 1.33
N SER A 244 -21.34 26.85 2.13
CA SER A 244 -22.36 27.39 3.04
C SER A 244 -23.57 27.99 2.31
N ASP A 245 -23.45 28.31 1.03
CA ASP A 245 -24.49 28.83 0.13
C ASP A 245 -25.25 27.74 -0.61
N MET A 246 -24.83 26.48 -0.53
CA MET A 246 -25.49 25.35 -1.20
C MET A 246 -26.57 24.72 -0.33
N ASP A 247 -27.57 24.14 -0.99
CA ASP A 247 -28.57 23.30 -0.30
C ASP A 247 -27.85 22.10 0.37
N PRO A 248 -27.98 21.94 1.69
CA PRO A 248 -27.35 20.84 2.42
C PRO A 248 -27.66 19.45 1.87
N SER A 249 -28.82 19.27 1.21
CA SER A 249 -29.22 17.99 0.61
C SER A 249 -28.45 17.64 -0.67
N THR A 250 -27.78 18.61 -1.30
CA THR A 250 -26.98 18.42 -2.51
C THR A 250 -25.49 18.30 -2.26
N ILE A 251 -25.04 18.73 -1.08
CA ILE A 251 -23.62 18.68 -0.73
C ILE A 251 -23.16 17.23 -0.58
N PRO A 252 -22.01 16.82 -1.14
CA PRO A 252 -21.51 15.46 -0.99
C PRO A 252 -21.35 15.04 0.47
N GLN A 253 -21.71 13.78 0.77
CA GLN A 253 -21.43 13.16 2.07
C GLN A 253 -19.96 12.74 2.14
N LEU A 254 -19.42 12.52 3.35
CA LEU A 254 -18.10 11.96 3.57
C LEU A 254 -18.21 10.50 4.01
N VAL A 255 -17.46 9.62 3.35
CA VAL A 255 -17.32 8.21 3.73
C VAL A 255 -15.87 7.95 4.12
N ILE A 256 -15.65 7.49 5.34
CA ILE A 256 -14.37 6.97 5.81
C ILE A 256 -14.55 5.48 6.02
N ALA A 257 -13.98 4.68 5.13
CA ALA A 257 -14.14 3.24 5.15
C ALA A 257 -12.78 2.54 5.18
N GLY A 258 -12.69 1.46 5.93
CA GLY A 258 -11.45 0.69 5.97
C GLY A 258 -11.60 -0.67 6.59
N HIS A 259 -10.69 -1.57 6.24
CA HIS A 259 -10.61 -2.87 6.86
C HIS A 259 -10.11 -2.69 8.30
N GLY A 260 -10.93 -3.11 9.26
CA GLY A 260 -10.48 -3.31 10.62
C GLY A 260 -9.85 -4.70 10.69
N ALA A 261 -8.55 -4.83 10.49
CA ALA A 261 -7.89 -6.08 10.80
C ALA A 261 -8.14 -6.40 12.28
N ILE A 262 -8.75 -7.55 12.54
CA ILE A 262 -9.07 -8.00 13.93
C ILE A 262 -7.80 -8.03 14.79
N ASP A 263 -6.65 -8.21 14.13
CA ASP A 263 -5.34 -8.36 14.74
C ASP A 263 -4.53 -7.04 14.77
N ASP A 264 -5.02 -5.94 14.17
CA ASP A 264 -4.30 -4.65 14.17
C ASP A 264 -4.57 -3.89 15.48
N PRO A 265 -3.57 -3.72 16.35
CA PRO A 265 -3.74 -3.07 17.64
C PRO A 265 -4.15 -1.59 17.53
N ASP A 266 -3.83 -0.94 16.41
CA ASP A 266 -4.12 0.49 16.19
C ASP A 266 -5.55 0.72 15.71
N ALA A 267 -6.17 -0.26 15.04
CA ALA A 267 -7.44 -0.07 14.35
C ALA A 267 -8.60 0.35 15.28
N THR A 268 -8.69 -0.25 16.46
CA THR A 268 -9.76 0.10 17.40
C THR A 268 -9.55 1.45 18.09
N PRO A 269 -8.36 1.77 18.62
CA PRO A 269 -8.08 3.09 19.15
C PRO A 269 -8.33 4.22 18.14
N ILE A 270 -7.83 4.09 16.92
CA ILE A 270 -8.00 5.13 15.88
C ILE A 270 -9.46 5.28 15.46
N TYR A 271 -10.20 4.15 15.32
CA TYR A 271 -11.63 4.22 15.05
C TYR A 271 -12.39 4.97 16.16
N ASN A 272 -12.15 4.62 17.43
CA ASN A 272 -12.81 5.26 18.57
C ASN A 272 -12.44 6.75 18.64
N GLN A 273 -11.18 7.09 18.44
CA GLN A 273 -10.70 8.47 18.39
C GLN A 273 -11.40 9.26 17.25
N THR A 274 -11.56 8.65 16.08
CA THR A 274 -12.30 9.25 14.96
C THR A 274 -13.75 9.54 15.34
N MET A 275 -14.44 8.59 15.98
CA MET A 275 -15.83 8.77 16.41
C MET A 275 -15.95 9.86 17.49
N THR A 276 -15.04 9.90 18.45
CA THR A 276 -14.99 10.94 19.48
C THR A 276 -14.81 12.32 18.84
N LEU A 277 -13.86 12.43 17.91
CA LEU A 277 -13.57 13.70 17.23
C LEU A 277 -14.81 14.22 16.46
N ILE A 278 -15.56 13.33 15.80
CA ILE A 278 -16.80 13.70 15.10
C ILE A 278 -17.85 14.23 16.10
N GLN A 279 -18.02 13.55 17.23
CA GLN A 279 -19.03 13.91 18.23
C GLN A 279 -18.69 15.22 18.97
N GLU A 280 -17.42 15.51 19.19
CA GLU A 280 -16.98 16.68 19.94
C GLU A 280 -16.78 17.93 19.08
N GLU A 281 -16.12 17.78 17.89
CA GLU A 281 -15.70 18.93 17.09
C GLU A 281 -16.51 19.10 15.79
N TYR A 282 -17.11 18.03 15.26
CA TYR A 282 -17.79 18.04 13.95
C TYR A 282 -19.26 17.60 14.04
N LYS A 283 -19.88 17.75 15.21
CA LYS A 283 -21.25 17.36 15.49
C LYS A 283 -22.26 17.97 14.51
N ASP A 284 -22.00 19.18 14.02
CA ASP A 284 -22.86 19.86 13.06
C ASP A 284 -23.00 19.10 11.73
N PHE A 285 -22.01 18.24 11.40
CA PHE A 285 -21.93 17.47 10.17
C PHE A 285 -22.00 15.96 10.40
N GLU A 286 -22.21 15.50 11.63
CA GLU A 286 -22.19 14.06 11.98
C GLU A 286 -23.14 13.23 11.09
N LYS A 287 -24.28 13.79 10.67
CA LYS A 287 -25.27 13.12 9.80
C LYS A 287 -24.81 12.90 8.37
N ASP A 288 -23.78 13.64 7.96
CA ASP A 288 -23.23 13.58 6.62
C ASP A 288 -21.88 12.84 6.58
N ILE A 289 -21.41 12.31 7.72
CA ILE A 289 -20.15 11.56 7.83
C ILE A 289 -20.47 10.12 8.18
N VAL A 290 -20.07 9.19 7.31
CA VAL A 290 -20.18 7.74 7.52
C VAL A 290 -18.82 7.17 7.80
N VAL A 291 -18.65 6.52 8.96
CA VAL A 291 -17.39 5.85 9.33
C VAL A 291 -17.64 4.36 9.50
N MET A 292 -17.02 3.54 8.66
CA MET A 292 -17.30 2.11 8.62
C MET A 292 -16.04 1.25 8.61
N ARG A 293 -16.05 0.21 9.46
CA ARG A 293 -15.15 -0.93 9.32
C ARG A 293 -15.77 -1.91 8.35
N VAL A 294 -15.20 -2.00 7.15
CA VAL A 294 -15.71 -2.88 6.10
C VAL A 294 -15.07 -4.25 6.24
N GLY A 295 -15.84 -5.32 6.05
CA GLY A 295 -15.33 -6.68 5.98
C GLY A 295 -14.47 -6.91 4.73
N PRO A 296 -13.85 -8.09 4.60
CA PRO A 296 -12.96 -8.41 3.49
C PRO A 296 -13.75 -8.77 2.22
N THR A 297 -14.61 -7.85 1.77
CA THR A 297 -15.39 -7.98 0.53
C THR A 297 -14.89 -6.96 -0.47
N ASP A 298 -14.06 -7.42 -1.39
CA ASP A 298 -13.39 -6.59 -2.38
C ASP A 298 -14.37 -5.77 -3.21
N GLN A 299 -15.51 -6.36 -3.60
CA GLN A 299 -16.52 -5.70 -4.41
C GLN A 299 -17.20 -4.52 -3.70
N ILE A 300 -17.32 -4.55 -2.37
CA ILE A 300 -17.82 -3.40 -1.61
C ILE A 300 -16.81 -2.24 -1.69
N LEU A 301 -15.53 -2.53 -1.53
CA LEU A 301 -14.47 -1.51 -1.65
C LEU A 301 -14.39 -0.95 -3.08
N ASN A 302 -14.48 -1.83 -4.09
CA ASN A 302 -14.56 -1.45 -5.49
C ASN A 302 -15.74 -0.49 -5.74
N THR A 303 -16.94 -0.89 -5.34
CA THR A 303 -18.15 -0.08 -5.51
C THR A 303 -18.04 1.27 -4.81
N LEU A 304 -17.51 1.29 -3.57
CA LEU A 304 -17.30 2.54 -2.84
C LEU A 304 -16.30 3.47 -3.52
N LEU A 305 -15.27 2.91 -4.15
CA LEU A 305 -14.26 3.72 -4.83
C LEU A 305 -14.76 4.19 -6.19
N SER A 306 -15.30 3.29 -7.01
CA SER A 306 -15.74 3.59 -8.38
C SER A 306 -16.93 4.54 -8.49
N ASN A 307 -17.77 4.63 -7.46
CA ASN A 307 -18.93 5.55 -7.42
C ASN A 307 -18.66 6.82 -6.61
N ALA A 308 -17.45 7.02 -6.10
CA ALA A 308 -17.12 8.23 -5.37
C ALA A 308 -16.98 9.43 -6.31
N HIS A 309 -17.37 10.62 -5.84
CA HIS A 309 -17.12 11.84 -6.58
C HIS A 309 -15.63 12.22 -6.51
N VAL A 310 -15.02 12.12 -5.33
CA VAL A 310 -13.58 12.37 -5.11
C VAL A 310 -13.04 11.36 -4.12
N ALA A 311 -11.85 10.83 -4.38
CA ALA A 311 -11.10 10.01 -3.44
C ALA A 311 -10.05 10.85 -2.69
N LEU A 312 -9.98 10.69 -1.38
CA LEU A 312 -8.96 11.29 -0.53
C LEU A 312 -7.93 10.24 -0.11
N GLN A 313 -6.65 10.61 -0.13
CA GLN A 313 -5.56 9.84 0.45
C GLN A 313 -4.59 10.77 1.18
N LEU A 314 -4.99 11.16 2.41
CA LEU A 314 -4.32 12.22 3.18
C LEU A 314 -3.30 11.67 4.17
N SER A 315 -2.63 10.58 3.81
CA SER A 315 -1.60 9.95 4.65
C SER A 315 -0.48 10.91 5.02
N THR A 316 -0.06 10.91 6.27
CA THR A 316 1.12 11.66 6.75
C THR A 316 2.42 10.91 6.44
N ARG A 317 2.35 9.59 6.32
CA ARG A 317 3.43 8.67 5.96
C ARG A 317 2.88 7.60 5.02
N GLU A 318 3.62 7.28 3.97
CA GLU A 318 3.18 6.31 2.99
C GLU A 318 4.35 5.67 2.23
N GLY A 319 4.25 4.38 1.94
CA GLY A 319 5.16 3.70 1.02
C GLY A 319 4.85 4.07 -0.42
N PHE A 320 3.85 3.46 -1.02
CA PHE A 320 3.44 3.75 -2.40
C PHE A 320 1.97 4.19 -2.50
N GLU A 321 1.06 3.59 -1.76
CA GLU A 321 -0.40 3.83 -1.71
C GLU A 321 -1.10 3.50 -3.02
N VAL A 322 -1.30 2.22 -3.26
CA VAL A 322 -1.99 1.71 -4.47
C VAL A 322 -3.46 2.16 -4.58
N LYS A 323 -4.11 2.58 -3.48
CA LYS A 323 -5.47 3.13 -3.51
C LYS A 323 -5.57 4.39 -4.36
N VAL A 324 -4.46 5.12 -4.53
CA VAL A 324 -4.39 6.25 -5.47
C VAL A 324 -4.54 5.74 -6.91
N SER A 325 -3.73 4.76 -7.31
CA SER A 325 -3.84 4.17 -8.66
C SER A 325 -5.19 3.51 -8.89
N GLU A 326 -5.76 2.85 -7.88
CA GLU A 326 -7.09 2.22 -7.95
C GLU A 326 -8.19 3.28 -8.18
N ALA A 327 -8.16 4.42 -7.46
CA ALA A 327 -9.10 5.51 -7.68
C ALA A 327 -8.96 6.10 -9.08
N LEU A 328 -7.73 6.38 -9.51
CA LEU A 328 -7.45 6.90 -10.85
C LEU A 328 -7.93 5.94 -11.93
N HIS A 329 -7.71 4.63 -11.77
CA HIS A 329 -8.17 3.59 -12.69
C HIS A 329 -9.70 3.59 -12.91
N HIS A 330 -10.45 3.95 -11.86
CA HIS A 330 -11.90 4.12 -11.94
C HIS A 330 -12.35 5.51 -12.44
N GLY A 331 -11.43 6.34 -12.92
CA GLY A 331 -11.75 7.70 -13.35
C GLY A 331 -12.15 8.64 -12.22
N VAL A 332 -11.80 8.32 -10.97
CA VAL A 332 -12.11 9.15 -9.80
C VAL A 332 -10.94 10.09 -9.50
N PRO A 333 -11.14 11.42 -9.58
CA PRO A 333 -10.11 12.37 -9.21
C PRO A 333 -9.66 12.21 -7.76
N VAL A 334 -8.36 12.33 -7.52
CA VAL A 334 -7.74 12.11 -6.21
C VAL A 334 -7.21 13.41 -5.63
N ILE A 335 -7.49 13.67 -4.35
CA ILE A 335 -6.74 14.66 -3.57
C ILE A 335 -5.89 13.89 -2.56
N ALA A 336 -4.58 13.99 -2.68
CA ALA A 336 -3.66 13.20 -1.88
C ALA A 336 -2.47 14.03 -1.39
N THR A 337 -1.82 13.54 -0.33
CA THR A 337 -0.61 14.18 0.17
C THR A 337 0.60 13.89 -0.72
N ASN A 338 1.56 14.81 -0.74
CA ASN A 338 2.84 14.63 -1.44
C ASN A 338 3.81 13.74 -0.65
N ARG A 339 3.36 12.56 -0.22
CA ARG A 339 4.15 11.63 0.61
C ARG A 339 4.44 10.33 -0.13
N GLY A 340 5.63 9.78 0.14
CA GLY A 340 6.04 8.49 -0.39
C GLY A 340 5.98 8.42 -1.92
N GLY A 341 5.38 7.36 -2.45
CA GLY A 341 5.17 7.14 -3.88
C GLY A 341 3.92 7.77 -4.47
N ILE A 342 3.12 8.51 -3.69
CA ILE A 342 1.91 9.19 -4.18
C ILE A 342 2.22 10.17 -5.31
N PRO A 343 3.28 11.03 -5.23
CA PRO A 343 3.63 11.96 -6.31
C PRO A 343 4.06 11.31 -7.61
N LEU A 344 4.36 10.00 -7.61
CA LEU A 344 4.61 9.24 -8.83
C LEU A 344 3.31 8.94 -9.61
N GLN A 345 2.19 8.93 -8.93
CA GLN A 345 0.88 8.51 -9.46
C GLN A 345 -0.01 9.72 -9.79
N VAL A 346 0.07 10.78 -8.98
CA VAL A 346 -0.76 11.98 -9.14
C VAL A 346 -0.01 13.08 -9.89
N GLN A 347 -0.52 13.44 -11.05
CA GLN A 347 -0.09 14.63 -11.81
C GLN A 347 -0.96 15.80 -11.38
N HIS A 348 -0.37 16.67 -10.53
CA HIS A 348 -1.08 17.79 -9.90
C HIS A 348 -1.80 18.69 -10.93
N GLY A 349 -3.11 18.89 -10.74
CA GLY A 349 -3.97 19.67 -11.64
C GLY A 349 -4.42 18.95 -12.90
N ARG A 350 -3.97 17.71 -13.16
CA ARG A 350 -4.35 16.94 -14.34
C ARG A 350 -5.28 15.76 -14.00
N ASN A 351 -4.84 14.82 -13.17
CA ASN A 351 -5.63 13.66 -12.74
C ASN A 351 -5.99 13.69 -11.25
N GLY A 352 -5.58 14.74 -10.54
CA GLY A 352 -5.82 14.93 -9.13
C GLY A 352 -5.03 16.12 -8.58
N PHE A 353 -5.03 16.28 -7.26
CA PHE A 353 -4.31 17.33 -6.58
C PHE A 353 -3.37 16.76 -5.50
N LEU A 354 -2.15 17.29 -5.43
CA LEU A 354 -1.21 17.02 -4.36
C LEU A 354 -1.24 18.18 -3.36
N VAL A 355 -1.30 17.83 -2.07
CA VAL A 355 -1.28 18.77 -0.95
C VAL A 355 -0.17 18.43 0.03
N ASN A 356 0.25 19.41 0.86
CA ASN A 356 1.11 19.11 1.98
C ASN A 356 0.34 18.33 3.05
N SER A 357 1.05 17.52 3.83
CA SER A 357 0.44 16.83 4.97
C SER A 357 -0.18 17.84 5.92
N GLU A 358 -1.37 17.51 6.42
CA GLU A 358 -2.14 18.32 7.39
C GLU A 358 -2.69 19.64 6.83
N ASP A 359 -2.50 19.96 5.55
CA ASP A 359 -3.06 21.16 4.89
C ASP A 359 -4.53 20.91 4.51
N HIS A 360 -5.40 20.83 5.52
CA HIS A 360 -6.83 20.64 5.33
C HIS A 360 -7.50 21.76 4.52
N SER A 361 -6.96 22.99 4.60
CA SER A 361 -7.48 24.14 3.85
C SER A 361 -7.23 24.01 2.34
N ALA A 362 -6.06 23.48 1.92
CA ALA A 362 -5.84 23.16 0.52
C ALA A 362 -6.79 22.08 0.02
N VAL A 363 -6.99 21.02 0.85
CA VAL A 363 -7.96 19.95 0.53
C VAL A 363 -9.36 20.53 0.34
N ALA A 364 -9.84 21.37 1.27
CA ALA A 364 -11.16 21.99 1.20
C ALA A 364 -11.31 22.85 -0.08
N ARG A 365 -10.29 23.64 -0.46
CA ARG A 365 -10.30 24.42 -1.70
C ARG A 365 -10.39 23.54 -2.96
N TYR A 366 -9.63 22.45 -3.03
CA TYR A 366 -9.68 21.53 -4.18
C TYR A 366 -10.98 20.74 -4.24
N LEU A 367 -11.53 20.34 -3.09
CA LEU A 367 -12.88 19.74 -3.04
C LEU A 367 -13.92 20.72 -3.56
N ASN A 368 -13.88 21.99 -3.12
CA ASN A 368 -14.78 23.02 -3.62
C ASN A 368 -14.66 23.22 -5.14
N TYR A 369 -13.44 23.19 -5.68
CA TYR A 369 -13.21 23.26 -7.13
C TYR A 369 -13.89 22.09 -7.85
N LEU A 370 -13.65 20.85 -7.41
CA LEU A 370 -14.21 19.65 -8.03
C LEU A 370 -15.74 19.53 -7.91
N ILE A 371 -16.33 20.17 -6.90
CA ILE A 371 -17.79 20.16 -6.69
C ILE A 371 -18.49 21.25 -7.54
N ARG A 372 -17.82 22.37 -7.81
CA ARG A 372 -18.47 23.51 -8.50
C ARG A 372 -18.13 23.61 -9.97
N ASP A 373 -17.01 23.05 -10.42
CA ASP A 373 -16.57 23.09 -11.83
C ASP A 373 -16.77 21.72 -12.49
N ASP A 374 -17.98 21.50 -13.01
CA ASP A 374 -18.36 20.24 -13.69
C ASP A 374 -17.46 19.94 -14.90
N GLU A 375 -17.00 20.96 -15.62
CA GLU A 375 -16.13 20.76 -16.77
C GLU A 375 -14.71 20.42 -16.35
N GLY A 376 -14.17 21.12 -15.34
CA GLY A 376 -12.90 20.80 -14.73
C GLY A 376 -12.89 19.41 -14.12
N TYR A 377 -13.96 19.03 -13.45
CA TYR A 377 -14.14 17.67 -12.91
C TYR A 377 -14.08 16.61 -14.00
N ARG A 378 -14.88 16.74 -15.09
CA ARG A 378 -14.91 15.77 -16.19
C ARG A 378 -13.56 15.61 -16.88
N ARG A 379 -12.85 16.72 -17.14
CA ARG A 379 -11.50 16.66 -17.72
C ARG A 379 -10.51 15.92 -16.80
N MET A 380 -10.62 16.14 -15.48
CA MET A 380 -9.75 15.49 -14.51
C MET A 380 -10.07 14.00 -14.36
N ALA A 381 -11.35 13.64 -14.37
CA ALA A 381 -11.83 12.25 -14.32
C ALA A 381 -11.35 11.45 -15.56
N GLU A 382 -11.48 12.00 -16.76
CA GLU A 382 -10.97 11.40 -17.99
C GLU A 382 -9.44 11.24 -17.96
N ALA A 383 -8.73 12.26 -17.48
CA ALA A 383 -7.28 12.19 -17.34
C ALA A 383 -6.83 11.20 -16.24
N ALA A 384 -7.65 10.97 -15.23
CA ALA A 384 -7.42 9.94 -14.22
C ALA A 384 -7.50 8.55 -14.85
N GLU A 385 -8.62 8.23 -15.52
CA GLU A 385 -8.87 6.93 -16.12
C GLU A 385 -7.82 6.56 -17.17
N THR A 386 -7.49 7.50 -18.06
CA THR A 386 -6.55 7.27 -19.18
C THR A 386 -5.08 7.40 -18.79
N GLY A 387 -4.78 7.97 -17.63
CA GLY A 387 -3.42 8.32 -17.21
C GLY A 387 -2.74 7.34 -16.26
N VAL A 388 -3.36 6.21 -15.93
CA VAL A 388 -2.77 5.21 -15.02
C VAL A 388 -1.68 4.42 -15.76
N SER A 389 -0.51 4.32 -15.13
CA SER A 389 0.58 3.52 -15.67
C SER A 389 0.35 2.03 -15.45
N ASP A 390 0.61 1.23 -16.47
CA ASP A 390 0.58 -0.24 -16.35
C ASP A 390 1.70 -0.79 -15.45
N GLU A 391 2.72 0.02 -15.14
CA GLU A 391 3.77 -0.36 -14.18
C GLU A 391 3.26 -0.61 -12.76
N VAL A 392 2.07 -0.09 -12.42
CA VAL A 392 1.40 -0.36 -11.14
C VAL A 392 0.39 -1.51 -11.24
N SER A 393 0.24 -2.14 -12.40
CA SER A 393 -0.57 -3.35 -12.56
C SER A 393 0.24 -4.60 -12.25
N THR A 394 -0.44 -5.67 -11.85
CA THR A 394 0.19 -6.98 -11.67
C THR A 394 0.82 -7.46 -12.97
N VAL A 395 0.17 -7.24 -14.11
CA VAL A 395 0.68 -7.66 -15.43
C VAL A 395 1.93 -6.87 -15.81
N GLY A 396 1.88 -5.54 -15.74
CA GLY A 396 3.01 -4.69 -16.10
C GLY A 396 4.22 -4.85 -15.17
N ASN A 397 3.98 -5.24 -13.92
CA ASN A 397 5.05 -5.51 -12.96
C ASN A 397 5.58 -6.95 -13.03
N ALA A 398 4.81 -7.90 -13.55
CA ALA A 398 5.20 -9.31 -13.65
C ALA A 398 6.50 -9.50 -14.45
N LEU A 399 6.69 -8.72 -15.53
CA LEU A 399 7.93 -8.77 -16.33
C LEU A 399 9.16 -8.50 -15.46
N SER A 400 9.08 -7.53 -14.57
CA SER A 400 10.17 -7.17 -13.64
C SER A 400 10.54 -8.32 -12.71
N TRP A 401 9.54 -8.98 -12.13
CA TRP A 401 9.77 -10.12 -11.25
C TRP A 401 10.28 -11.34 -12.00
N LEU A 402 9.77 -11.60 -13.21
CA LEU A 402 10.25 -12.68 -14.07
C LEU A 402 11.71 -12.44 -14.49
N TYR A 403 12.05 -11.21 -14.86
CA TYR A 403 13.44 -10.83 -15.17
C TYR A 403 14.38 -11.11 -14.00
N LEU A 404 14.04 -10.65 -12.80
CA LEU A 404 14.85 -10.90 -11.61
C LEU A 404 15.01 -12.40 -11.32
N ALA A 405 13.89 -13.14 -11.33
CA ALA A 405 13.88 -14.56 -10.99
C ALA A 405 14.64 -15.39 -12.04
N ASP A 406 14.39 -15.17 -13.32
CA ASP A 406 15.03 -15.91 -14.42
C ASP A 406 16.54 -15.66 -14.49
N THR A 407 16.95 -14.37 -14.45
CA THR A 407 18.37 -14.00 -14.49
C THR A 407 19.13 -14.62 -13.34
N LEU A 408 18.59 -14.53 -12.12
CA LEU A 408 19.25 -15.05 -10.92
C LEU A 408 19.24 -16.58 -10.88
N ALA A 409 18.16 -17.24 -11.28
CA ALA A 409 18.07 -18.70 -11.31
C ALA A 409 19.07 -19.33 -12.31
N LYS A 410 19.34 -18.64 -13.41
CA LYS A 410 20.36 -19.05 -14.39
C LYS A 410 21.81 -18.74 -13.98
N GLY A 411 22.01 -18.23 -12.77
CA GLY A 411 23.34 -17.89 -12.24
C GLY A 411 23.87 -16.54 -12.72
N GLY A 412 23.04 -15.72 -13.37
CA GLY A 412 23.35 -14.35 -13.72
C GLY A 412 23.44 -13.46 -12.45
N LYS A 413 23.98 -12.27 -12.62
CA LYS A 413 24.06 -11.25 -11.57
C LYS A 413 23.22 -10.05 -11.96
N VAL A 414 22.38 -9.61 -11.05
CA VAL A 414 21.60 -8.37 -11.22
C VAL A 414 22.23 -7.29 -10.34
N ARG A 415 22.67 -6.19 -10.96
CA ARG A 415 23.22 -5.00 -10.31
C ARG A 415 22.39 -3.79 -10.74
N PRO A 416 21.33 -3.47 -10.00
CA PRO A 416 20.42 -2.44 -10.44
C PRO A 416 21.00 -1.02 -10.36
N GLU A 417 21.92 -0.75 -9.44
CA GLU A 417 22.58 0.56 -9.31
C GLU A 417 21.59 1.72 -9.19
N ARG A 418 20.54 1.54 -8.37
CA ARG A 418 19.41 2.47 -8.19
C ARG A 418 18.56 2.71 -9.46
N ARG A 419 18.61 1.80 -10.43
CA ARG A 419 17.73 1.83 -11.61
C ARG A 419 16.37 1.21 -11.29
N TRP A 420 15.40 1.53 -12.11
CA TRP A 420 14.10 0.88 -12.09
C TRP A 420 14.20 -0.52 -12.71
N ILE A 421 13.67 -1.52 -11.99
CA ILE A 421 13.68 -2.91 -12.47
C ILE A 421 12.79 -3.06 -13.70
N ASN A 422 11.71 -2.26 -13.82
CA ASN A 422 10.86 -2.21 -15.02
C ASN A 422 11.69 -1.88 -16.29
N ASP A 423 12.58 -0.89 -16.22
CA ASP A 423 13.41 -0.49 -17.34
C ASP A 423 14.42 -1.59 -17.70
N MET A 424 15.07 -2.17 -16.69
CA MET A 424 16.02 -3.27 -16.90
C MET A 424 15.36 -4.49 -17.52
N ALA A 425 14.15 -4.83 -17.07
CA ALA A 425 13.39 -5.97 -17.59
C ALA A 425 12.98 -5.76 -19.04
N ARG A 426 12.55 -4.55 -19.41
CA ARG A 426 12.19 -4.20 -20.78
C ARG A 426 13.41 -4.16 -21.70
N GLU A 427 14.53 -3.62 -21.26
CA GLU A 427 15.81 -3.66 -21.98
C GLU A 427 16.21 -5.11 -22.30
N GLU A 428 16.17 -6.00 -21.31
CA GLU A 428 16.50 -7.43 -21.50
C GLU A 428 15.54 -8.14 -22.44
N ALA A 429 14.25 -7.82 -22.37
CA ALA A 429 13.23 -8.38 -23.24
C ALA A 429 13.20 -7.77 -24.63
N GLY A 430 13.91 -6.67 -24.87
CA GLY A 430 13.87 -5.92 -26.14
C GLY A 430 12.50 -5.26 -26.40
N VAL A 431 11.77 -4.90 -25.34
CA VAL A 431 10.42 -4.29 -25.40
C VAL A 431 10.52 -2.86 -24.89
N GLU A 432 10.65 -1.90 -25.78
CA GLU A 432 10.69 -0.49 -25.43
C GLU A 432 9.29 0.05 -25.07
N TYR A 433 9.23 1.12 -24.28
CA TYR A 433 7.98 1.83 -24.04
C TYR A 433 7.50 2.53 -25.32
N VAL A 434 6.20 2.39 -25.62
CA VAL A 434 5.60 3.06 -26.78
C VAL A 434 5.21 4.48 -26.38
N VAL A 435 6.02 5.45 -26.79
CA VAL A 435 5.82 6.86 -26.47
C VAL A 435 4.48 7.35 -27.02
N GLY A 436 3.64 7.91 -26.16
CA GLY A 436 2.31 8.43 -26.48
C GLY A 436 1.18 7.40 -26.37
N GLU A 437 1.49 6.11 -26.22
CA GLU A 437 0.49 5.05 -25.99
C GLU A 437 0.57 4.49 -24.56
N GLU A 438 1.78 4.38 -24.00
CA GLU A 438 1.98 3.88 -22.67
C GLU A 438 2.26 5.02 -21.68
N THR A 439 1.55 5.03 -20.56
CA THR A 439 1.83 5.93 -19.42
C THR A 439 2.94 5.32 -18.58
N VAL A 440 4.03 6.05 -18.42
CA VAL A 440 5.20 5.65 -17.63
C VAL A 440 5.25 6.49 -16.37
N LEU A 441 5.52 5.87 -15.22
CA LEU A 441 5.71 6.60 -13.96
C LEU A 441 6.95 7.51 -14.04
N PRO A 442 6.95 8.69 -13.42
CA PRO A 442 8.10 9.58 -13.40
C PRO A 442 9.35 8.90 -12.81
N ARG A 443 10.46 8.93 -13.53
CA ARG A 443 11.74 8.35 -13.08
C ARG A 443 12.48 9.22 -12.05
N ALA A 444 12.06 10.47 -11.90
CA ALA A 444 12.57 11.38 -10.87
C ALA A 444 11.39 11.98 -10.11
N LEU A 445 11.42 11.87 -8.78
CA LEU A 445 10.50 12.61 -7.92
C LEU A 445 11.01 14.05 -7.81
N HIS A 446 10.30 14.98 -8.43
CA HIS A 446 10.44 16.40 -8.10
C HIS A 446 9.57 16.69 -6.86
N LEU A 447 10.04 16.21 -5.70
CA LEU A 447 9.45 16.65 -4.43
C LEU A 447 9.79 18.13 -4.28
N THR A 448 8.86 19.02 -4.61
CA THR A 448 8.94 20.40 -4.13
C THR A 448 8.97 20.36 -2.60
N ARG A 449 10.11 20.76 -2.05
CA ARG A 449 10.36 20.86 -0.60
C ARG A 449 9.45 21.87 0.04
#